data_a73a5868075fd0f7293981a16054b471
#
_entry.id   a73a5868075fd0f7293981a16054b471
#
_cell.length_a   1.000
_cell.length_b   1.000
_cell.length_c   1.000
_cell.angle_alpha   90.00
_cell.angle_beta   90.00
_cell.angle_gamma   90.00
#
_symmetry.space_group_name_H-M   'P 1'
#
loop_
_entity.id
_entity.type
_entity.pdbx_description
1 polymer ?
#
loop_
_entity_poly.entity_id
_entity_poly.type
_entity_poly.pdbx_seq_one_letter_code
_entity_poly.pdbx_strand_id
1 'polypeptide(L)'
;MPITLTTGEQLQIRQAAERLQRQFSGTLNTETIERFINDSLDTLVGRATTSTWIPLLAERFARDRLRALVRLESDPTTLNPSILFLCVHNAGRSQMAAGWAKRLGGDRVDVFSGGSEPADQVNQAAVTAMAEVGVNISGEIPQPWADEIVRAADVIVTMGCGDACPVYPGKRYIDWELDDPSGKTVEEVRPIRDELERRVQGLLAELLPEPTVT
;
A
#
# COMPACT_ATOMS: atom_id res chain seq x y z
N MET A 1 26.88 -6.32 -4.34
CA MET A 1 27.05 -7.33 -3.27
C MET A 1 25.73 -7.44 -2.54
N PRO A 2 25.26 -8.63 -2.16
CA PRO A 2 24.05 -8.74 -1.37
C PRO A 2 24.24 -7.98 -0.04
N ILE A 3 23.20 -7.27 0.40
CA ILE A 3 23.21 -6.55 1.66
C ILE A 3 23.21 -7.57 2.79
N THR A 4 24.14 -7.42 3.74
CA THR A 4 24.17 -8.24 4.95
C THR A 4 23.66 -7.40 6.12
N LEU A 5 22.61 -7.88 6.80
CA LEU A 5 22.07 -7.22 7.97
C LEU A 5 23.02 -7.33 9.16
N THR A 6 23.20 -6.24 9.86
CA THR A 6 23.91 -6.19 11.15
C THR A 6 23.15 -6.96 12.23
N THR A 7 23.82 -7.31 13.33
CA THR A 7 23.17 -7.95 14.50
C THR A 7 22.04 -7.09 15.06
N GLY A 8 22.18 -5.76 15.04
CA GLY A 8 21.14 -4.82 15.47
C GLY A 8 19.90 -4.88 14.58
N GLU A 9 20.07 -4.89 13.25
CA GLU A 9 18.97 -5.00 12.28
C GLU A 9 18.28 -6.36 12.38
N GLN A 10 19.02 -7.44 12.59
CA GLN A 10 18.44 -8.77 12.85
C GLN A 10 17.60 -8.80 14.13
N LEU A 11 18.02 -8.10 15.18
CA LEU A 11 17.23 -7.94 16.40
C LEU A 11 15.92 -7.18 16.13
N GLN A 12 15.99 -6.10 15.33
CA GLN A 12 14.80 -5.33 14.93
C GLN A 12 13.80 -6.19 14.14
N ILE A 13 14.26 -7.09 13.25
CA ILE A 13 13.39 -8.03 12.53
C ILE A 13 12.69 -8.98 13.50
N ARG A 14 13.40 -9.55 14.49
CA ARG A 14 12.76 -10.40 15.52
C ARG A 14 11.71 -9.64 16.31
N GLN A 15 12.00 -8.40 16.73
CA GLN A 15 11.02 -7.56 17.43
C GLN A 15 9.82 -7.20 16.53
N ALA A 16 10.03 -7.02 15.23
CA ALA A 16 8.95 -6.82 14.26
C ALA A 16 8.05 -8.06 14.17
N ALA A 17 8.64 -9.27 14.10
CA ALA A 17 7.89 -10.52 14.13
C ALA A 17 7.04 -10.65 15.39
N GLU A 18 7.58 -10.34 16.58
CA GLU A 18 6.81 -10.35 17.82
C GLU A 18 5.66 -9.32 17.84
N ARG A 19 5.85 -8.12 17.24
CA ARG A 19 4.76 -7.15 17.11
C ARG A 19 3.64 -7.67 16.21
N LEU A 20 4.00 -8.26 15.07
CA LEU A 20 3.04 -8.87 14.14
C LEU A 20 2.34 -10.07 14.78
N GLN A 21 3.03 -10.92 15.54
CA GLN A 21 2.42 -12.03 16.29
C GLN A 21 1.36 -11.51 17.28
N ARG A 22 1.63 -10.44 18.01
CA ARG A 22 0.63 -9.83 18.90
C ARG A 22 -0.55 -9.24 18.12
N GLN A 23 -0.28 -8.56 16.99
CA GLN A 23 -1.31 -7.93 16.18
C GLN A 23 -2.28 -8.94 15.55
N PHE A 24 -1.76 -10.09 15.09
CA PHE A 24 -2.54 -11.13 14.42
C PHE A 24 -2.83 -12.34 15.35
N SER A 25 -2.68 -12.15 16.67
CA SER A 25 -2.96 -13.17 17.66
C SER A 25 -4.39 -13.70 17.53
N GLY A 26 -4.53 -15.01 17.51
CA GLY A 26 -5.84 -15.67 17.37
C GLY A 26 -6.36 -15.78 15.93
N THR A 27 -5.72 -15.12 14.96
CA THR A 27 -6.12 -15.18 13.53
C THR A 27 -5.10 -15.97 12.71
N LEU A 28 -3.81 -15.73 12.91
CA LEU A 28 -2.73 -16.39 12.19
C LEU A 28 -1.78 -17.08 13.17
N ASN A 29 -1.20 -18.21 12.75
CA ASN A 29 -0.19 -18.89 13.54
C ASN A 29 1.20 -18.24 13.39
N THR A 30 2.07 -18.48 14.36
CA THR A 30 3.43 -17.93 14.43
C THR A 30 4.25 -18.25 13.19
N GLU A 31 4.20 -19.48 12.68
CA GLU A 31 4.96 -19.93 11.52
C GLU A 31 4.59 -19.13 10.26
N THR A 32 3.29 -18.87 10.03
CA THR A 32 2.82 -18.04 8.93
C THR A 32 3.37 -16.62 9.04
N ILE A 33 3.34 -16.02 10.23
CA ILE A 33 3.82 -14.67 10.46
C ILE A 33 5.34 -14.57 10.21
N GLU A 34 6.12 -15.52 10.74
CA GLU A 34 7.56 -15.59 10.54
C GLU A 34 7.93 -15.79 9.06
N ARG A 35 7.20 -16.65 8.36
CA ARG A 35 7.39 -16.83 6.92
C ARG A 35 7.16 -15.52 6.16
N PHE A 36 6.06 -14.82 6.42
CA PHE A 36 5.72 -13.58 5.71
C PHE A 36 6.71 -12.45 5.98
N ILE A 37 7.24 -12.33 7.20
CA ILE A 37 8.26 -11.31 7.47
C ILE A 37 9.59 -11.66 6.81
N ASN A 38 9.99 -12.93 6.78
CA ASN A 38 11.20 -13.37 6.11
C ASN A 38 11.10 -13.21 4.58
N ASP A 39 10.00 -13.62 3.95
CA ASP A 39 9.75 -13.41 2.52
C ASP A 39 9.76 -11.92 2.15
N SER A 40 9.18 -11.08 3.02
CA SER A 40 9.18 -9.63 2.83
C SER A 40 10.58 -9.04 2.95
N LEU A 41 11.36 -9.54 3.90
CA LEU A 41 12.77 -9.19 4.07
C LEU A 41 13.59 -9.55 2.83
N ASP A 42 13.47 -10.78 2.34
CA ASP A 42 14.20 -11.27 1.17
C ASP A 42 13.88 -10.44 -0.09
N THR A 43 12.58 -10.12 -0.27
CA THR A 43 12.12 -9.27 -1.37
C THR A 43 12.76 -7.88 -1.33
N LEU A 44 12.90 -7.28 -0.15
CA LEU A 44 13.43 -5.93 0.02
C LEU A 44 14.95 -5.90 -0.02
N VAL A 45 15.64 -6.88 0.57
CA VAL A 45 17.12 -7.01 0.51
C VAL A 45 17.59 -7.10 -0.93
N GLY A 46 16.86 -7.82 -1.79
CA GLY A 46 17.23 -7.97 -3.21
C GLY A 46 17.17 -6.66 -4.02
N ARG A 47 16.52 -5.61 -3.51
CA ARG A 47 16.30 -4.32 -4.18
C ARG A 47 16.99 -3.15 -3.49
N ALA A 48 17.36 -3.28 -2.22
CA ALA A 48 17.85 -2.19 -1.40
C ALA A 48 19.31 -1.82 -1.72
N THR A 49 19.62 -0.54 -1.56
CA THR A 49 21.00 -0.01 -1.63
C THR A 49 21.63 0.14 -0.25
N THR A 50 20.82 0.21 0.82
CA THR A 50 21.26 0.31 2.22
C THR A 50 20.41 -0.60 3.11
N SER A 51 20.95 -1.04 4.27
CA SER A 51 20.26 -1.93 5.21
C SER A 51 19.41 -1.19 6.25
N THR A 52 19.69 0.08 6.51
CA THR A 52 19.20 0.85 7.67
C THR A 52 17.69 0.82 7.86
N TRP A 53 16.92 0.90 6.77
CA TRP A 53 15.46 0.94 6.82
C TRP A 53 14.79 -0.41 6.55
N ILE A 54 15.56 -1.42 6.14
CA ILE A 54 15.02 -2.75 5.77
C ILE A 54 14.14 -3.35 6.87
N PRO A 55 14.50 -3.33 8.18
CA PRO A 55 13.63 -3.90 9.20
C PRO A 55 12.24 -3.26 9.28
N LEU A 56 12.19 -1.92 9.18
CA LEU A 56 10.92 -1.19 9.20
C LEU A 56 10.09 -1.46 7.94
N LEU A 57 10.75 -1.49 6.78
CA LEU A 57 10.11 -1.78 5.49
C LEU A 57 9.54 -3.20 5.47
N ALA A 58 10.32 -4.19 5.92
CA ALA A 58 9.90 -5.58 5.97
C ALA A 58 8.70 -5.79 6.91
N GLU A 59 8.69 -5.13 8.07
CA GLU A 59 7.55 -5.18 8.98
C GLU A 59 6.27 -4.61 8.35
N ARG A 60 6.36 -3.43 7.69
CA ARG A 60 5.20 -2.79 7.06
C ARG A 60 4.67 -3.62 5.89
N PHE A 61 5.56 -4.07 5.03
CA PHE A 61 5.19 -4.90 3.89
C PHE A 61 4.59 -6.24 4.34
N ALA A 62 5.21 -6.91 5.31
CA ALA A 62 4.65 -8.13 5.91
C ALA A 62 3.27 -7.90 6.53
N ARG A 63 3.07 -6.78 7.23
CA ARG A 63 1.78 -6.42 7.82
C ARG A 63 0.67 -6.30 6.77
N ASP A 64 0.92 -5.61 5.67
CA ASP A 64 -0.08 -5.46 4.61
C ASP A 64 -0.38 -6.79 3.93
N ARG A 65 0.63 -7.63 3.72
CA ARG A 65 0.47 -9.00 3.20
C ARG A 65 -0.34 -9.89 4.15
N LEU A 66 -0.07 -9.83 5.46
CA LEU A 66 -0.82 -10.58 6.49
C LEU A 66 -2.26 -10.08 6.60
N ARG A 67 -2.52 -8.76 6.52
CA ARG A 67 -3.88 -8.22 6.44
C ARG A 67 -4.62 -8.78 5.21
N ALA A 68 -3.96 -8.82 4.07
CA ALA A 68 -4.52 -9.39 2.85
C ALA A 68 -4.82 -10.90 3.01
N LEU A 69 -3.92 -11.66 3.64
CA LEU A 69 -4.13 -13.08 3.92
C LEU A 69 -5.36 -13.31 4.83
N VAL A 70 -5.45 -12.57 5.94
CA VAL A 70 -6.61 -12.64 6.84
C VAL A 70 -7.90 -12.34 6.07
N ARG A 71 -7.87 -11.33 5.21
CA ARG A 71 -9.02 -10.97 4.40
C ARG A 71 -9.44 -12.10 3.44
N LEU A 72 -8.48 -12.80 2.82
CA LEU A 72 -8.75 -13.94 1.93
C LEU A 72 -9.37 -15.15 2.65
N GLU A 73 -9.10 -15.30 3.94
CA GLU A 73 -9.60 -16.38 4.79
C GLU A 73 -10.89 -16.02 5.54
N SER A 74 -11.31 -14.75 5.50
CA SER A 74 -12.51 -14.24 6.18
C SER A 74 -13.76 -14.35 5.30
N ASP A 75 -14.93 -14.31 5.92
CA ASP A 75 -16.22 -14.22 5.21
C ASP A 75 -16.32 -12.87 4.48
N PRO A 76 -16.41 -12.85 3.14
CA PRO A 76 -16.48 -11.62 2.36
C PRO A 76 -17.64 -10.69 2.76
N THR A 77 -18.72 -11.23 3.31
CA THR A 77 -19.91 -10.45 3.69
C THR A 77 -19.72 -9.60 4.93
N THR A 78 -18.66 -9.88 5.71
CA THR A 78 -18.32 -9.16 6.95
C THR A 78 -17.21 -8.14 6.77
N LEU A 79 -16.62 -8.09 5.56
CA LEU A 79 -15.46 -7.25 5.28
C LEU A 79 -15.87 -5.90 4.68
N ASN A 80 -15.11 -4.88 5.03
CA ASN A 80 -15.17 -3.62 4.30
C ASN A 80 -14.71 -3.81 2.86
N PRO A 81 -15.20 -3.01 1.89
CA PRO A 81 -14.62 -3.00 0.56
C PRO A 81 -13.13 -2.64 0.62
N SER A 82 -12.34 -3.20 -0.28
CA SER A 82 -10.90 -2.97 -0.34
C SER A 82 -10.45 -2.44 -1.69
N ILE A 83 -9.51 -1.49 -1.64
CA ILE A 83 -8.95 -0.85 -2.82
C ILE A 83 -7.43 -1.01 -2.80
N LEU A 84 -6.87 -1.46 -3.93
CA LEU A 84 -5.43 -1.47 -4.17
C LEU A 84 -5.09 -0.42 -5.23
N PHE A 85 -4.23 0.54 -4.88
CA PHE A 85 -3.70 1.54 -5.79
C PHE A 85 -2.32 1.15 -6.29
N LEU A 86 -2.16 0.98 -7.60
CA LEU A 86 -0.91 0.59 -8.26
C LEU A 86 -0.39 1.68 -9.19
N CYS A 87 0.90 1.96 -9.12
CA CYS A 87 1.64 2.72 -10.12
C CYS A 87 3.06 2.14 -10.26
N VAL A 88 3.91 2.71 -11.10
CA VAL A 88 5.28 2.18 -11.27
C VAL A 88 6.07 2.25 -9.96
N HIS A 89 6.21 3.46 -9.38
CA HIS A 89 7.16 3.69 -8.29
C HIS A 89 6.56 3.66 -6.88
N ASN A 90 5.24 3.54 -6.73
CA ASN A 90 4.54 3.65 -5.44
C ASN A 90 5.01 4.87 -4.60
N ALA A 91 5.40 5.96 -5.26
CA ALA A 91 5.99 7.14 -4.61
C ALA A 91 5.16 8.42 -4.74
N GLY A 92 4.29 8.51 -5.74
CA GLY A 92 3.47 9.69 -6.03
C GLY A 92 1.99 9.33 -6.12
N ARG A 93 1.52 9.01 -7.34
CA ARG A 93 0.09 8.78 -7.66
C ARG A 93 -0.60 7.82 -6.70
N SER A 94 -0.08 6.62 -6.54
CA SER A 94 -0.69 5.59 -5.67
C SER A 94 -0.67 5.96 -4.19
N GLN A 95 0.36 6.67 -3.72
CA GLN A 95 0.44 7.15 -2.35
C GLN A 95 -0.56 8.28 -2.07
N MET A 96 -0.71 9.23 -3.00
CA MET A 96 -1.72 10.29 -2.89
C MET A 96 -3.14 9.70 -2.93
N ALA A 97 -3.41 8.78 -3.86
CA ALA A 97 -4.71 8.10 -3.96
C ALA A 97 -5.05 7.32 -2.68
N ALA A 98 -4.09 6.55 -2.14
CA ALA A 98 -4.25 5.83 -0.89
C ALA A 98 -4.46 6.78 0.30
N GLY A 99 -3.74 7.89 0.35
CA GLY A 99 -3.94 8.94 1.36
C GLY A 99 -5.35 9.52 1.33
N TRP A 100 -5.87 9.85 0.15
CA TRP A 100 -7.26 10.31 -0.02
C TRP A 100 -8.28 9.24 0.38
N ALA A 101 -8.09 7.99 -0.05
CA ALA A 101 -9.01 6.90 0.27
C ALA A 101 -9.07 6.64 1.79
N LYS A 102 -7.93 6.64 2.48
CA LYS A 102 -7.87 6.52 3.95
C LYS A 102 -8.56 7.68 4.63
N ARG A 103 -8.35 8.93 4.17
CA ARG A 103 -8.97 10.12 4.78
C ARG A 103 -10.49 10.17 4.59
N LEU A 104 -10.97 9.87 3.38
CA LEU A 104 -12.38 10.00 3.03
C LEU A 104 -13.21 8.77 3.41
N GLY A 105 -12.62 7.58 3.32
CA GLY A 105 -13.28 6.31 3.65
C GLY A 105 -13.23 5.97 5.14
N GLY A 106 -12.19 6.44 5.85
CA GLY A 106 -11.96 6.09 7.26
C GLY A 106 -11.89 4.57 7.45
N ASP A 107 -12.53 4.09 8.52
CA ASP A 107 -12.57 2.66 8.86
C ASP A 107 -13.54 1.84 8.00
N ARG A 108 -14.21 2.47 7.02
CA ARG A 108 -15.18 1.80 6.15
C ARG A 108 -14.56 1.19 4.89
N VAL A 109 -13.27 1.37 4.66
CA VAL A 109 -12.54 0.87 3.50
C VAL A 109 -11.16 0.38 3.87
N ASP A 110 -10.77 -0.76 3.33
CA ASP A 110 -9.39 -1.25 3.42
C ASP A 110 -8.58 -0.74 2.23
N VAL A 111 -7.45 -0.09 2.51
CA VAL A 111 -6.62 0.55 1.49
C VAL A 111 -5.23 -0.08 1.47
N PHE A 112 -4.82 -0.48 0.26
CA PHE A 112 -3.48 -0.96 -0.06
C PHE A 112 -2.86 -0.11 -1.17
N SER A 113 -1.54 -0.09 -1.24
CA SER A 113 -0.80 0.52 -2.35
C SER A 113 0.46 -0.29 -2.67
N GLY A 114 0.90 -0.23 -3.93
CA GLY A 114 2.11 -0.92 -4.36
C GLY A 114 2.63 -0.37 -5.69
N GLY A 115 3.84 -0.81 -6.04
CA GLY A 115 4.47 -0.46 -7.32
C GLY A 115 5.18 -1.65 -7.96
N SER A 116 5.36 -1.61 -9.28
CA SER A 116 6.18 -2.59 -10.01
C SER A 116 7.68 -2.37 -9.75
N GLU A 117 8.08 -1.11 -9.61
CA GLU A 117 9.45 -0.67 -9.35
C GLU A 117 9.45 0.39 -8.23
N PRO A 118 9.24 -0.01 -6.96
CA PRO A 118 9.14 0.94 -5.87
C PRO A 118 10.39 1.83 -5.75
N ALA A 119 10.18 3.13 -5.56
CA ALA A 119 11.25 4.08 -5.28
C ALA A 119 11.75 3.96 -3.83
N ASP A 120 12.87 4.59 -3.52
CA ASP A 120 13.44 4.58 -2.17
C ASP A 120 12.60 5.39 -1.17
N GLN A 121 11.88 6.42 -1.64
CA GLN A 121 11.07 7.31 -0.80
C GLN A 121 9.89 7.91 -1.55
N VAL A 122 8.90 8.40 -0.80
CA VAL A 122 7.75 9.11 -1.35
C VAL A 122 8.20 10.44 -1.96
N ASN A 123 7.59 10.83 -3.08
CA ASN A 123 7.85 12.08 -3.78
C ASN A 123 7.56 13.28 -2.87
N GLN A 124 8.56 14.14 -2.64
CA GLN A 124 8.46 15.26 -1.70
C GLN A 124 7.45 16.32 -2.13
N ALA A 125 7.30 16.58 -3.43
CA ALA A 125 6.28 17.48 -3.92
C ALA A 125 4.87 16.94 -3.66
N ALA A 126 4.69 15.62 -3.79
CA ALA A 126 3.43 14.95 -3.42
C ALA A 126 3.17 15.02 -1.92
N VAL A 127 4.18 14.79 -1.07
CA VAL A 127 4.06 14.93 0.40
C VAL A 127 3.62 16.34 0.76
N THR A 128 4.26 17.36 0.19
CA THR A 128 3.94 18.76 0.46
C THR A 128 2.54 19.11 -0.02
N ALA A 129 2.19 18.75 -1.26
CA ALA A 129 0.87 19.02 -1.83
C ALA A 129 -0.27 18.38 -1.01
N MET A 130 -0.07 17.14 -0.53
CA MET A 130 -1.06 16.45 0.32
C MET A 130 -1.17 17.07 1.71
N ALA A 131 -0.05 17.52 2.29
CA ALA A 131 -0.05 18.20 3.59
C ALA A 131 -0.84 19.51 3.56
N GLU A 132 -0.84 20.27 2.47
CA GLU A 132 -1.63 21.51 2.29
C GLU A 132 -3.14 21.29 2.49
N VAL A 133 -3.63 20.09 2.18
CA VAL A 133 -5.05 19.70 2.32
C VAL A 133 -5.29 18.82 3.55
N GLY A 134 -4.32 18.75 4.46
CA GLY A 134 -4.43 18.02 5.72
C GLY A 134 -4.34 16.49 5.59
N VAL A 135 -3.78 15.97 4.50
CA VAL A 135 -3.52 14.55 4.30
C VAL A 135 -2.03 14.28 4.45
N ASN A 136 -1.66 13.56 5.50
CA ASN A 136 -0.25 13.26 5.77
C ASN A 136 0.16 11.93 5.15
N ILE A 137 1.04 11.97 4.15
CA ILE A 137 1.67 10.80 3.53
C ILE A 137 3.18 10.75 3.75
N SER A 138 3.74 11.62 4.61
CA SER A 138 5.18 11.67 4.85
C SER A 138 5.75 10.42 5.52
N GLY A 139 4.91 9.71 6.26
CA GLY A 139 5.27 8.45 6.91
C GLY A 139 5.04 7.20 6.05
N GLU A 140 4.50 7.36 4.85
CA GLU A 140 4.31 6.24 3.94
C GLU A 140 5.63 5.83 3.28
N ILE A 141 5.71 4.59 2.83
CA ILE A 141 6.92 4.02 2.26
C ILE A 141 6.55 3.29 0.98
N PRO A 142 7.27 3.55 -0.13
CA PRO A 142 7.08 2.78 -1.35
C PRO A 142 7.37 1.30 -1.12
N GLN A 143 6.46 0.44 -1.59
CA GLN A 143 6.58 -1.01 -1.46
C GLN A 143 6.16 -1.71 -2.75
N PRO A 144 6.66 -2.93 -3.02
CA PRO A 144 6.18 -3.71 -4.15
C PRO A 144 4.72 -4.13 -3.92
N TRP A 145 4.03 -4.46 -4.99
CA TRP A 145 2.79 -5.20 -4.86
C TRP A 145 3.10 -6.68 -4.52
N ALA A 146 2.16 -7.37 -3.91
CA ALA A 146 2.25 -8.79 -3.59
C ALA A 146 0.98 -9.53 -4.03
N ASP A 147 1.12 -10.79 -4.38
CA ASP A 147 0.07 -11.62 -4.95
C ASP A 147 -1.18 -11.67 -4.06
N GLU A 148 -1.00 -11.92 -2.78
CA GLU A 148 -2.07 -11.96 -1.80
C GLU A 148 -2.78 -10.61 -1.65
N ILE A 149 -2.09 -9.48 -1.80
CA ILE A 149 -2.70 -8.14 -1.75
C ILE A 149 -3.60 -7.93 -2.97
N VAL A 150 -3.10 -8.28 -4.17
CA VAL A 150 -3.90 -8.20 -5.41
C VAL A 150 -5.12 -9.09 -5.32
N ARG A 151 -4.98 -10.32 -4.82
CA ARG A 151 -6.07 -11.27 -4.66
C ARG A 151 -7.08 -10.83 -3.59
N ALA A 152 -6.66 -10.13 -2.55
CA ALA A 152 -7.53 -9.65 -1.49
C ALA A 152 -8.32 -8.38 -1.88
N ALA A 153 -7.83 -7.60 -2.85
CA ALA A 153 -8.48 -6.37 -3.27
C ALA A 153 -9.79 -6.63 -4.03
N ASP A 154 -10.84 -5.87 -3.74
CA ASP A 154 -12.10 -5.89 -4.51
C ASP A 154 -11.97 -5.02 -5.77
N VAL A 155 -11.28 -3.89 -5.64
CA VAL A 155 -11.00 -2.98 -6.75
C VAL A 155 -9.50 -2.71 -6.84
N ILE A 156 -8.97 -2.82 -8.05
CA ILE A 156 -7.57 -2.51 -8.35
C ILE A 156 -7.55 -1.30 -9.28
N VAL A 157 -6.95 -0.22 -8.80
CA VAL A 157 -6.77 1.01 -9.57
C VAL A 157 -5.33 1.06 -10.07
N THR A 158 -5.16 1.06 -11.39
CA THR A 158 -3.85 1.18 -12.04
C THR A 158 -3.62 2.61 -12.49
N MET A 159 -2.38 3.09 -12.39
CA MET A 159 -1.99 4.46 -12.75
C MET A 159 -0.66 4.43 -13.49
N GLY A 160 -0.72 4.00 -14.76
CA GLY A 160 0.43 4.03 -15.66
C GLY A 160 1.51 2.98 -15.35
N CYS A 161 1.14 1.82 -14.77
CA CYS A 161 2.06 0.69 -14.62
C CYS A 161 2.09 -0.25 -15.85
N GLY A 162 1.25 0.02 -16.86
CA GLY A 162 1.24 -0.75 -18.10
C GLY A 162 1.09 -2.26 -17.87
N ASP A 163 1.79 -3.05 -18.66
CA ASP A 163 1.76 -4.52 -18.60
C ASP A 163 2.44 -5.11 -17.35
N ALA A 164 3.10 -4.28 -16.52
CA ALA A 164 3.76 -4.73 -15.29
C ALA A 164 2.77 -4.99 -14.13
N CYS A 165 1.51 -4.56 -14.27
CA CYS A 165 0.48 -4.82 -13.26
C CYS A 165 -0.14 -6.20 -13.51
N PRO A 166 -0.24 -7.06 -12.48
CA PRO A 166 -0.83 -8.39 -12.64
C PRO A 166 -2.33 -8.30 -12.93
N VAL A 167 -2.82 -9.15 -13.83
CA VAL A 167 -4.25 -9.24 -14.15
C VAL A 167 -4.79 -10.58 -13.65
N TYR A 168 -5.68 -10.52 -12.66
CA TYR A 168 -6.35 -11.70 -12.10
C TYR A 168 -7.80 -11.79 -12.57
N PRO A 169 -8.26 -12.96 -13.05
CA PRO A 169 -9.64 -13.15 -13.46
C PRO A 169 -10.63 -12.85 -12.32
N GLY A 170 -11.74 -12.20 -12.66
CA GLY A 170 -12.82 -11.91 -11.70
C GLY A 170 -12.60 -10.71 -10.81
N LYS A 171 -11.49 -9.96 -10.96
CA LYS A 171 -11.23 -8.71 -10.24
C LYS A 171 -11.69 -7.50 -11.04
N ARG A 172 -12.13 -6.45 -10.34
CA ARG A 172 -12.48 -5.17 -10.95
C ARG A 172 -11.22 -4.32 -11.09
N TYR A 173 -10.85 -4.01 -12.34
CA TYR A 173 -9.75 -3.09 -12.66
C TYR A 173 -10.29 -1.77 -13.17
N ILE A 174 -9.67 -0.68 -12.74
CA ILE A 174 -9.94 0.68 -13.22
C ILE A 174 -8.59 1.31 -13.53
N ASP A 175 -8.41 1.76 -14.77
CA ASP A 175 -7.20 2.49 -15.13
C ASP A 175 -7.45 4.00 -15.03
N TRP A 176 -6.58 4.69 -14.28
CA TRP A 176 -6.60 6.13 -14.14
C TRP A 176 -5.42 6.75 -14.88
N GLU A 177 -5.68 7.28 -16.04
CA GLU A 177 -4.68 8.09 -16.75
C GLU A 177 -4.47 9.41 -15.98
N LEU A 178 -3.26 9.62 -15.50
CA LEU A 178 -2.82 10.75 -14.71
C LEU A 178 -1.37 11.09 -15.01
N ASP A 179 -1.07 12.37 -14.99
CA ASP A 179 0.31 12.86 -15.05
C ASP A 179 1.18 12.29 -13.93
N ASP A 180 2.46 12.07 -14.23
CA ASP A 180 3.42 11.63 -13.22
C ASP A 180 3.92 12.85 -12.43
N PRO A 181 3.87 12.81 -11.06
CA PRO A 181 4.43 13.86 -10.22
C PRO A 181 5.96 13.86 -10.15
N SER A 182 6.62 12.87 -10.75
CA SER A 182 8.09 12.78 -10.76
C SER A 182 8.71 14.00 -11.46
N GLY A 183 9.65 14.67 -10.78
CA GLY A 183 10.33 15.85 -11.30
C GLY A 183 9.49 17.14 -11.36
N LYS A 184 8.23 17.09 -10.92
CA LYS A 184 7.33 18.27 -10.90
C LYS A 184 7.50 19.07 -9.60
N THR A 185 7.20 20.36 -9.67
CA THR A 185 7.07 21.25 -8.52
C THR A 185 5.78 20.96 -7.76
N VAL A 186 5.65 21.49 -6.54
CA VAL A 186 4.42 21.35 -5.75
C VAL A 186 3.22 21.96 -6.48
N GLU A 187 3.40 23.10 -7.15
CA GLU A 187 2.39 23.78 -7.96
C GLU A 187 1.85 22.88 -9.08
N GLU A 188 2.72 22.16 -9.75
CA GLU A 188 2.37 21.22 -10.83
C GLU A 188 1.75 19.92 -10.31
N VAL A 189 2.01 19.54 -9.05
CA VAL A 189 1.42 18.35 -8.41
C VAL A 189 0.01 18.63 -7.89
N ARG A 190 -0.32 19.86 -7.49
CA ARG A 190 -1.67 20.20 -6.98
C ARG A 190 -2.83 19.77 -7.91
N PRO A 191 -2.80 20.02 -9.22
CA PRO A 191 -3.85 19.52 -10.10
C PRO A 191 -3.98 17.98 -10.13
N ILE A 192 -2.85 17.26 -10.04
CA ILE A 192 -2.84 15.80 -9.98
C ILE A 192 -3.50 15.32 -8.67
N ARG A 193 -3.15 15.96 -7.56
CA ARG A 193 -3.75 15.71 -6.23
C ARG A 193 -5.26 15.92 -6.24
N ASP A 194 -5.72 17.05 -6.79
CA ASP A 194 -7.14 17.42 -6.81
C ASP A 194 -7.96 16.48 -7.71
N GLU A 195 -7.39 16.07 -8.84
CA GLU A 195 -8.02 15.07 -9.71
C GLU A 195 -8.09 13.69 -9.04
N LEU A 196 -7.05 13.30 -8.29
CA LEU A 196 -7.07 12.07 -7.49
C LEU A 196 -8.14 12.12 -6.39
N GLU A 197 -8.30 13.25 -5.70
CA GLU A 197 -9.38 13.45 -4.74
C GLU A 197 -10.74 13.18 -5.36
N ARG A 198 -11.02 13.84 -6.50
CA ARG A 198 -12.29 13.71 -7.23
C ARG A 198 -12.56 12.25 -7.65
N ARG A 199 -11.56 11.54 -8.16
CA ARG A 199 -11.70 10.13 -8.57
C ARG A 199 -11.90 9.21 -7.38
N VAL A 200 -11.17 9.42 -6.30
CA VAL A 200 -11.33 8.64 -5.05
C VAL A 200 -12.72 8.87 -4.45
N GLN A 201 -13.22 10.11 -4.42
CA GLN A 201 -14.58 10.41 -3.96
C GLN A 201 -15.63 9.65 -4.78
N GLY A 202 -15.51 9.66 -6.10
CA GLY A 202 -16.42 8.92 -6.99
C GLY A 202 -16.38 7.41 -6.72
N LEU A 203 -15.18 6.83 -6.58
CA LEU A 203 -15.01 5.41 -6.30
C LEU A 203 -15.58 5.03 -4.92
N LEU A 204 -15.33 5.83 -3.90
CA LEU A 204 -15.88 5.58 -2.55
C LEU A 204 -17.40 5.71 -2.52
N ALA A 205 -17.99 6.63 -3.28
CA ALA A 205 -19.45 6.75 -3.37
C ALA A 205 -20.10 5.49 -4.01
N GLU A 206 -19.41 4.82 -4.92
CA GLU A 206 -19.87 3.55 -5.48
C GLU A 206 -19.73 2.37 -4.49
N LEU A 207 -18.63 2.34 -3.72
CA LEU A 207 -18.29 1.22 -2.85
C LEU A 207 -18.96 1.32 -1.46
N LEU A 208 -19.23 2.53 -1.01
CA LEU A 208 -19.79 2.83 0.30
C LEU A 208 -21.14 3.56 0.12
N PRO A 209 -22.20 2.86 -0.32
CA PRO A 209 -23.51 3.50 -0.45
C PRO A 209 -23.93 4.09 0.90
N GLU A 210 -24.58 5.25 0.87
CA GLU A 210 -25.10 5.88 2.08
C GLU A 210 -25.99 4.88 2.83
N PRO A 211 -25.93 4.85 4.17
CA PRO A 211 -26.87 4.04 4.93
C PRO A 211 -28.28 4.50 4.56
N THR A 212 -29.07 3.58 4.03
CA THR A 212 -30.48 3.83 3.72
C THR A 212 -31.14 4.22 5.05
N VAL A 213 -31.43 5.51 5.20
CA VAL A 213 -32.23 5.99 6.35
C VAL A 213 -33.62 5.41 6.19
N THR A 214 -33.85 4.35 6.94
CA THR A 214 -35.18 3.73 7.08
C THR A 214 -35.95 4.43 8.18
#